data_b4163cfd767f48637e7d066da7d201ee
#
_entry.id   b4163cfd767f48637e7d066da7d201ee
#
_cell.length_a   1.000
_cell.length_b   1.000
_cell.length_c   1.000
_cell.angle_alpha   90.00
_cell.angle_beta   90.00
_cell.angle_gamma   90.00
#
_symmetry.space_group_name_H-M   'P 1'
#
loop_
_entity.id
_entity.type
_entity.pdbx_description
1 polymer ?
#
loop_
_entity_poly.entity_id
_entity_poly.type
_entity_poly.pdbx_seq_one_letter_code
_entity_poly.pdbx_strand_id
1 'polypeptide(L)'
;MNTEKTVSDWREFVGGCLDFRPADGVYRIARDMFTEPELFDLEMEMIFEKNWIYACHESELPNPNDYVTMRAGRQPMIITRGADGGLNALVNACQHRGATLTRHCKQCSQLKPPYMPNADAA
;
A
#
# COMPACT_ATOMS: atom_id res chain seq x y z
N MET A 1 5.82 -31.27 6.00
CA MET A 1 5.65 -30.43 7.19
C MET A 1 6.46 -29.17 6.93
N ASN A 2 5.81 -28.07 6.53
CA ASN A 2 6.49 -26.77 6.44
C ASN A 2 6.66 -26.28 7.87
N THR A 3 7.90 -26.27 8.35
CA THR A 3 8.24 -25.66 9.64
C THR A 3 8.22 -24.16 9.40
N GLU A 4 7.27 -23.45 10.00
CA GLU A 4 7.26 -21.98 9.95
C GLU A 4 8.61 -21.46 10.45
N LYS A 5 9.27 -20.64 9.65
CA LYS A 5 10.52 -20.00 10.02
C LYS A 5 10.28 -19.03 11.18
N THR A 6 11.15 -19.05 12.17
CA THR A 6 11.10 -18.12 13.30
C THR A 6 11.65 -16.75 12.94
N VAL A 7 11.45 -15.75 13.79
CA VAL A 7 12.06 -14.42 13.64
C VAL A 7 13.60 -14.51 13.61
N SER A 8 14.20 -15.48 14.33
CA SER A 8 15.63 -15.72 14.32
C SER A 8 16.11 -16.22 12.96
N ASP A 9 15.35 -17.16 12.36
CA ASP A 9 15.68 -17.72 11.05
C ASP A 9 15.64 -16.64 9.96
N TRP A 10 14.67 -15.73 10.05
CA TRP A 10 14.58 -14.60 9.12
C TRP A 10 15.71 -13.59 9.30
N ARG A 11 16.15 -13.34 10.52
CA ARG A 11 17.34 -12.48 10.76
C ARG A 11 18.61 -13.07 10.16
N GLU A 12 18.80 -14.37 10.32
CA GLU A 12 19.95 -15.08 9.75
C GLU A 12 19.90 -15.04 8.22
N PHE A 13 18.73 -15.34 7.62
CA PHE A 13 18.52 -15.26 6.18
C PHE A 13 18.83 -13.87 5.62
N VAL A 14 18.21 -12.81 6.17
CA VAL A 14 18.44 -11.42 5.74
C VAL A 14 19.89 -11.02 5.93
N GLY A 15 20.49 -11.39 7.07
CA GLY A 15 21.91 -11.13 7.34
C GLY A 15 22.82 -11.80 6.32
N GLY A 16 22.53 -13.03 5.90
CA GLY A 16 23.24 -13.75 4.85
C GLY A 16 23.09 -13.14 3.45
N CYS A 17 22.02 -12.39 3.21
CA CYS A 17 21.80 -11.67 1.94
C CYS A 17 22.62 -10.38 1.81
N LEU A 18 23.23 -9.88 2.89
CA LEU A 18 23.95 -8.61 2.94
C LEU A 18 25.47 -8.82 2.87
N ASP A 19 26.13 -8.29 1.85
CA ASP A 19 27.59 -8.22 1.75
C ASP A 19 28.02 -6.75 1.83
N PHE A 20 28.20 -6.28 3.06
CA PHE A 20 28.60 -4.91 3.36
C PHE A 20 30.04 -4.88 3.88
N ARG A 21 30.96 -4.49 3.01
CA ARG A 21 32.40 -4.32 3.30
C ARG A 21 32.84 -2.92 2.93
N PRO A 22 32.53 -1.90 3.77
CA PRO A 22 32.80 -0.50 3.45
C PRO A 22 34.29 -0.20 3.16
N ALA A 23 35.20 -0.91 3.83
CA ALA A 23 36.64 -0.76 3.62
C ALA A 23 37.08 -1.16 2.19
N ASP A 24 36.32 -2.07 1.56
CA ASP A 24 36.56 -2.55 0.20
C ASP A 24 35.67 -1.84 -0.81
N GLY A 25 34.80 -0.90 -0.38
CA GLY A 25 33.80 -0.25 -1.19
C GLY A 25 32.68 -1.18 -1.67
N VAL A 26 32.44 -2.30 -0.97
CA VAL A 26 31.44 -3.29 -1.36
C VAL A 26 30.14 -3.08 -0.59
N TYR A 27 29.04 -2.90 -1.35
CA TYR A 27 27.69 -2.79 -0.84
C TYR A 27 26.77 -3.63 -1.75
N ARG A 28 26.54 -4.89 -1.40
CA ARG A 28 25.75 -5.82 -2.22
C ARG A 28 24.63 -6.42 -1.40
N ILE A 29 23.52 -6.67 -2.07
CA ILE A 29 22.36 -7.39 -1.54
C ILE A 29 22.09 -8.57 -2.48
N ALA A 30 21.98 -9.77 -1.92
CA ALA A 30 21.63 -10.94 -2.71
C ALA A 30 20.19 -10.81 -3.26
N ARG A 31 20.00 -11.33 -4.47
CA ARG A 31 18.69 -11.28 -5.15
C ARG A 31 17.59 -11.97 -4.35
N ASP A 32 17.93 -13.02 -3.62
CA ASP A 32 17.01 -13.84 -2.84
C ASP A 32 16.20 -13.01 -1.83
N MET A 33 16.78 -11.93 -1.31
CA MET A 33 16.09 -10.98 -0.45
C MET A 33 14.84 -10.34 -1.11
N PHE A 34 14.82 -10.24 -2.44
CA PHE A 34 13.73 -9.63 -3.20
C PHE A 34 12.81 -10.65 -3.87
N THR A 35 13.17 -11.92 -3.84
CA THR A 35 12.43 -12.97 -4.57
C THR A 35 11.89 -14.07 -3.67
N GLU A 36 12.22 -14.07 -2.36
CA GLU A 36 11.72 -15.05 -1.41
C GLU A 36 10.25 -14.76 -1.06
N PRO A 37 9.30 -15.65 -1.44
CA PRO A 37 7.87 -15.38 -1.26
C PRO A 37 7.44 -15.25 0.20
N GLU A 38 8.01 -16.08 1.09
CA GLU A 38 7.69 -16.05 2.52
C GLU A 38 8.17 -14.74 3.17
N LEU A 39 9.32 -14.21 2.73
CA LEU A 39 9.82 -12.92 3.20
C LEU A 39 8.91 -11.78 2.71
N PHE A 40 8.46 -11.84 1.47
CA PHE A 40 7.49 -10.88 0.93
C PHE A 40 6.19 -10.86 1.74
N ASP A 41 5.64 -12.03 2.08
CA ASP A 41 4.43 -12.11 2.89
C ASP A 41 4.64 -11.53 4.30
N LEU A 42 5.81 -11.76 4.89
CA LEU A 42 6.20 -11.18 6.18
C LEU A 42 6.34 -9.65 6.11
N GLU A 43 6.94 -9.12 5.05
CA GLU A 43 7.03 -7.66 4.81
C GLU A 43 5.65 -7.03 4.66
N MET A 44 4.75 -7.67 3.88
CA MET A 44 3.37 -7.22 3.76
C MET A 44 2.71 -7.13 5.13
N GLU A 45 2.77 -8.20 5.93
CA GLU A 45 2.13 -8.26 7.23
C GLU A 45 2.74 -7.28 8.25
N MET A 46 4.08 -7.21 8.33
CA MET A 46 4.76 -6.50 9.41
C MET A 46 5.06 -5.04 9.10
N ILE A 47 5.19 -4.69 7.81
CA ILE A 47 5.57 -3.34 7.37
C ILE A 47 4.37 -2.65 6.73
N PHE A 48 3.88 -3.17 5.60
CA PHE A 48 2.92 -2.44 4.76
C PHE A 48 1.48 -2.46 5.29
N GLU A 49 1.10 -3.44 6.11
CA GLU A 49 -0.25 -3.59 6.65
C GLU A 49 -0.36 -3.15 8.12
N LYS A 50 0.77 -2.91 8.81
CA LYS A 50 0.79 -2.53 10.23
C LYS A 50 1.38 -1.14 10.51
N ASN A 51 1.98 -0.49 9.52
CA ASN A 51 2.61 0.80 9.71
C ASN A 51 1.98 1.90 8.85
N TRP A 52 2.37 3.13 9.15
CA TRP A 52 2.04 4.26 8.30
C TRP A 52 2.76 4.13 6.96
N ILE A 53 2.02 4.31 5.89
CA ILE A 53 2.55 4.29 4.53
C ILE A 53 2.19 5.59 3.82
N TYR A 54 3.05 6.02 2.91
CA TYR A 54 2.78 7.17 2.06
C TYR A 54 1.61 6.84 1.10
N ALA A 55 0.58 7.67 1.10
CA ALA A 55 -0.58 7.49 0.21
C ALA A 55 -0.47 8.37 -1.04
N CYS A 56 -0.45 9.68 -0.86
CA CYS A 56 -0.29 10.69 -1.90
C CYS A 56 0.08 12.03 -1.28
N HIS A 57 0.49 13.00 -2.08
CA HIS A 57 0.63 14.37 -1.63
C HIS A 57 -0.71 15.11 -1.77
N GLU A 58 -1.02 15.97 -0.83
CA GLU A 58 -2.29 16.71 -0.81
C GLU A 58 -2.55 17.51 -2.10
N SER A 59 -1.49 18.04 -2.71
CA SER A 59 -1.58 18.78 -3.97
C SER A 59 -1.99 17.94 -5.19
N GLU A 60 -2.01 16.62 -5.06
CA GLU A 60 -2.54 15.74 -6.12
C GLU A 60 -4.07 15.74 -6.17
N LEU A 61 -4.70 16.26 -5.12
CA LEU A 61 -6.15 16.32 -4.95
C LEU A 61 -6.61 17.77 -4.68
N PRO A 62 -6.38 18.71 -5.61
CA PRO A 62 -6.62 20.14 -5.36
C PRO A 62 -8.11 20.51 -5.25
N ASN A 63 -9.01 19.75 -5.86
CA ASN A 63 -10.42 20.11 -5.95
C ASN A 63 -11.33 19.06 -5.28
N PRO A 64 -12.51 19.45 -4.77
CA PRO A 64 -13.52 18.50 -4.34
C PRO A 64 -13.84 17.46 -5.41
N ASN A 65 -14.00 16.21 -4.98
CA ASN A 65 -14.19 15.02 -5.81
C ASN A 65 -12.98 14.55 -6.64
N ASP A 66 -11.83 15.20 -6.49
CA ASP A 66 -10.58 14.61 -6.98
C ASP A 66 -10.28 13.32 -6.21
N TYR A 67 -9.70 12.35 -6.89
CA TYR A 67 -9.28 11.10 -6.26
C TYR A 67 -8.00 10.55 -6.86
N VAL A 68 -7.30 9.75 -6.07
CA VAL A 68 -6.17 8.92 -6.50
C VAL A 68 -6.36 7.51 -5.98
N THR A 69 -5.95 6.51 -6.78
CA THR A 69 -5.94 5.13 -6.33
C THR A 69 -4.53 4.71 -5.96
N MET A 70 -4.42 3.91 -4.91
CA MET A 70 -3.16 3.34 -4.45
C MET A 70 -3.38 1.93 -3.89
N ARG A 71 -2.30 1.26 -3.51
CA ARG A 71 -2.36 0.03 -2.73
C ARG A 71 -1.67 0.25 -1.38
N ALA A 72 -2.38 -0.08 -0.31
CA ALA A 72 -1.85 -0.16 1.03
C ALA A 72 -1.56 -1.63 1.33
N GLY A 73 -0.32 -2.06 1.15
CA GLY A 73 -0.02 -3.49 1.16
C GLY A 73 -0.84 -4.23 0.10
N ARG A 74 -1.66 -5.19 0.52
CA ARG A 74 -2.57 -5.95 -0.35
C ARG A 74 -3.92 -5.26 -0.59
N GLN A 75 -4.24 -4.22 0.18
CA GLN A 75 -5.53 -3.53 0.12
C GLN A 75 -5.56 -2.46 -0.98
N PRO A 76 -6.47 -2.53 -1.97
CA PRO A 76 -6.70 -1.44 -2.90
C PRO A 76 -7.45 -0.30 -2.21
N MET A 77 -6.95 0.92 -2.36
CA MET A 77 -7.48 2.11 -1.71
C MET A 77 -7.79 3.22 -2.71
N ILE A 78 -8.73 4.08 -2.35
CA ILE A 78 -9.00 5.36 -3.00
C ILE A 78 -8.81 6.45 -1.96
N ILE A 79 -8.02 7.45 -2.28
CA ILE A 79 -7.92 8.69 -1.51
C ILE A 79 -8.73 9.75 -2.24
N THR A 80 -9.65 10.40 -1.55
CA THR A 80 -10.56 11.39 -2.16
C THR A 80 -10.52 12.70 -1.39
N ARG A 81 -10.77 13.80 -2.10
CA ARG A 81 -11.10 15.07 -1.45
C ARG A 81 -12.62 15.23 -1.38
N GLY A 82 -13.14 15.35 -0.17
CA GLY A 82 -14.55 15.59 0.08
C GLY A 82 -15.01 16.98 -0.36
N ALA A 83 -16.32 17.21 -0.40
CA ALA A 83 -16.91 18.50 -0.71
C ALA A 83 -16.57 19.58 0.35
N ASP A 84 -16.33 19.16 1.57
CA ASP A 84 -15.87 19.97 2.70
C ASP A 84 -14.37 20.32 2.64
N GLY A 85 -13.64 19.79 1.66
CA GLY A 85 -12.20 19.94 1.52
C GLY A 85 -11.38 18.93 2.33
N GLY A 86 -12.00 18.06 3.12
CA GLY A 86 -11.34 17.00 3.88
C GLY A 86 -10.81 15.87 2.98
N LEU A 87 -9.75 15.18 3.42
CA LEU A 87 -9.24 13.98 2.75
C LEU A 87 -9.82 12.72 3.40
N ASN A 88 -10.28 11.80 2.56
CA ASN A 88 -10.84 10.52 2.98
C ASN A 88 -10.08 9.38 2.30
N ALA A 89 -9.87 8.30 3.04
CA ALA A 89 -9.29 7.06 2.52
C ALA A 89 -10.36 5.96 2.58
N LEU A 90 -10.66 5.36 1.45
CA LEU A 90 -11.69 4.34 1.30
C LEU A 90 -11.12 3.09 0.64
N VAL A 91 -11.67 1.94 0.95
CA VAL A 91 -11.36 0.69 0.23
C VAL A 91 -11.93 0.80 -1.20
N ASN A 92 -11.09 0.49 -2.20
CA ASN A 92 -11.49 0.52 -3.60
C ASN A 92 -12.31 -0.74 -3.98
N ALA A 93 -13.38 -0.96 -3.25
CA ALA A 93 -14.29 -2.08 -3.47
C ALA A 93 -15.73 -1.68 -3.13
N CYS A 94 -16.65 -2.09 -3.96
CA CYS A 94 -18.08 -1.90 -3.70
C CYS A 94 -18.53 -2.78 -2.53
N GLN A 95 -19.21 -2.21 -1.56
CA GLN A 95 -19.74 -2.96 -0.41
C GLN A 95 -20.77 -4.04 -0.81
N HIS A 96 -21.41 -3.89 -1.98
CA HIS A 96 -22.45 -4.83 -2.42
C HIS A 96 -21.86 -6.16 -2.93
N ARG A 97 -20.87 -6.11 -3.84
CA ARG A 97 -20.30 -7.31 -4.51
C ARG A 97 -18.78 -7.26 -4.65
N GLY A 98 -18.08 -6.37 -3.98
CA GLY A 98 -16.64 -6.29 -4.02
C GLY A 98 -16.04 -5.81 -5.35
N ALA A 99 -16.87 -5.34 -6.28
CA ALA A 99 -16.37 -4.83 -7.55
C ALA A 99 -15.49 -3.59 -7.32
N THR A 100 -14.38 -3.50 -8.05
CA THR A 100 -13.51 -2.33 -8.03
C THR A 100 -14.27 -1.09 -8.47
N LEU A 101 -14.30 -0.04 -7.64
CA LEU A 101 -15.03 1.19 -7.90
C LEU A 101 -14.38 2.02 -9.02
N THR A 102 -13.05 2.09 -9.04
CA THR A 102 -12.30 2.77 -10.09
C THR A 102 -10.99 2.03 -10.39
N ARG A 103 -10.63 1.99 -11.68
CA ARG A 103 -9.38 1.40 -12.18
C ARG A 103 -8.35 2.44 -12.62
N HIS A 104 -8.72 3.72 -12.62
CA HIS A 104 -7.86 4.79 -13.08
C HIS A 104 -6.99 5.31 -11.93
N CYS A 105 -5.70 5.49 -12.21
CA CYS A 105 -4.71 5.93 -11.21
C CYS A 105 -4.64 7.45 -11.06
N LYS A 106 -5.41 8.24 -11.79
CA LYS A 106 -5.32 9.71 -11.77
C LYS A 106 -6.69 10.36 -11.84
N GLN A 107 -6.72 11.55 -11.23
CA GLN A 107 -7.72 12.61 -11.28
C GLN A 107 -8.79 12.39 -12.34
N CYS A 108 -9.97 12.12 -11.91
CA CYS A 108 -11.15 12.32 -12.71
C CYS A 108 -12.11 13.17 -11.88
N SER A 109 -12.29 14.41 -12.24
CA SER A 109 -13.22 15.35 -11.62
C SER A 109 -14.69 14.93 -11.70
N GLN A 110 -14.96 13.65 -11.97
CA GLN A 110 -16.30 13.11 -12.15
C GLN A 110 -16.47 11.69 -11.60
N LEU A 111 -16.17 11.47 -10.33
CA LEU A 111 -16.91 10.45 -9.60
C LEU A 111 -18.30 11.01 -9.29
N LYS A 112 -19.20 10.96 -10.31
CA LYS A 112 -20.61 11.27 -10.05
C LYS A 112 -21.22 10.17 -9.16
N PRO A 113 -22.00 10.53 -8.13
CA PRO A 113 -22.81 9.55 -7.41
C PRO A 113 -23.60 8.71 -8.44
N PRO A 114 -23.74 7.37 -8.25
CA PRO A 114 -24.27 6.80 -7.02
C PRO A 114 -23.28 5.96 -6.20
N TYR A 115 -21.99 6.01 -6.45
CA TYR A 115 -21.01 5.10 -5.82
C TYR A 115 -20.27 5.70 -4.62
N MET A 116 -20.45 6.99 -4.32
CA MET A 116 -19.99 7.52 -3.04
C MET A 116 -21.14 7.43 -2.03
N PRO A 117 -20.93 6.82 -0.86
CA PRO A 117 -21.85 7.03 0.25
C PRO A 117 -21.85 8.53 0.53
N ASN A 118 -23.05 9.11 0.65
CA ASN A 118 -23.21 10.51 1.04
C ASN A 118 -22.34 10.76 2.28
N ALA A 119 -21.45 11.74 2.20
CA ALA A 119 -20.68 12.22 3.35
C ALA A 119 -21.58 12.79 4.45
N ASP A 120 -22.89 12.88 4.20
CA ASP A 120 -23.90 13.42 5.10
C ASP A 120 -24.58 12.35 5.97
N ALA A 121 -24.04 11.11 6.00
CA ALA A 121 -24.61 10.00 6.79
C ALA A 121 -23.62 9.52 7.88
N ALA A 122 -23.03 10.45 8.63
CA ALA A 122 -22.32 10.16 9.88
C ALA A 122 -22.66 11.23 10.93
#